data_137348ebb2851eb427339392e2353f91
#
_entry.id   137348ebb2851eb427339392e2353f91
#
_cell.length_a   1.000
_cell.length_b   1.000
_cell.length_c   1.000
_cell.angle_alpha   90.00
_cell.angle_beta   90.00
_cell.angle_gamma   90.00
#
_symmetry.space_group_name_H-M   'P 1'
#
loop_
_entity.id
_entity.type
_entity.pdbx_description
1 polymer ?
#
loop_
_entity_poly.entity_id
_entity_poly.type
_entity_poly.pdbx_seq_one_letter_code
_entity_poly.pdbx_strand_id
1 'polypeptide(L)'
;MKQESRVIQSPVLYLQKQYELLKEEYDYEKKQFEQQTEAMGIGRKIKRGMCWYPIRMGRSYYNALNQLVIEIERCEDKEIEHQFEYGRTVCFFTQDASGKLTYLNFTATVNYVEEDRMVVILPHAEALAQLLSREVAGVQLYFDETSYRLMFEALKQVIAAKNNRLADLRDIFHGTLPLATFAFLPVRFPWLNRTQEEAVNKVLHAKDVAIVHGPPGTGKTTTLVEAIYETLHRENQVLVCAQSNMAVDWISEKLVDRGVKVLRIGNPSRVNDKMLSFTYERRFESHPDYPQLWSIRKAIRELYTQVRKSANREAVRQKINSLKDRANELEIRINEALFGEARVIACTLTGSANRLLAGYRFGTLFIDEAAQALEAACWIAIRKADRVILAGDHCQLPPTVKNPEAAREGLGHTLMQCIVKNKPDCVSLLRMQYRMNDEIMRFSSEWFYGGMLQSAPEVKYRSILDFDTPIEWINTEELKCNEEFVGDSYGRINKEEAELSVEQLKAYIGKIGKERFLDERIDVGLISPYKAQVQYLRQLLKRDPFFKPFRSAITVNTVDGFQGQERDIVIISLVRANEEGQIGFLNDLRRMNVAITRARMKLIILGDASTLTRHAFYRKLYQYIGQLHE
;
A
#
# COMPACT_ATOMS: atom_id res chain seq x y z
N MET A 1 17.30 -26.19 -27.07
CA MET A 1 16.69 -24.86 -27.26
C MET A 1 15.51 -25.02 -28.23
N LYS A 2 14.31 -25.25 -27.73
CA LYS A 2 13.09 -25.18 -28.55
C LYS A 2 12.66 -23.71 -28.57
N GLN A 3 12.64 -23.09 -29.73
CA GLN A 3 11.94 -21.86 -29.99
C GLN A 3 10.45 -22.14 -29.80
N GLU A 4 9.93 -21.79 -28.61
CA GLU A 4 8.47 -21.64 -28.44
C GLU A 4 8.05 -20.49 -29.35
N SER A 5 7.28 -20.81 -30.36
CA SER A 5 6.60 -19.85 -31.22
C SER A 5 5.77 -18.93 -30.33
N ARG A 6 6.21 -17.67 -30.19
CA ARG A 6 5.44 -16.62 -29.51
C ARG A 6 4.11 -16.48 -30.26
N VAL A 7 3.07 -17.09 -29.73
CA VAL A 7 1.71 -16.71 -30.10
C VAL A 7 1.52 -15.28 -29.58
N ILE A 8 1.61 -14.31 -30.48
CA ILE A 8 1.36 -12.90 -30.16
C ILE A 8 -0.14 -12.80 -29.88
N GLN A 9 -0.49 -12.85 -28.61
CA GLN A 9 -1.87 -12.65 -28.17
C GLN A 9 -2.23 -11.18 -28.42
N SER A 10 -3.38 -10.91 -29.05
CA SER A 10 -3.86 -9.53 -29.25
C SER A 10 -3.94 -8.80 -27.92
N PRO A 11 -3.38 -7.56 -27.80
CA PRO A 11 -3.50 -6.75 -26.59
C PRO A 11 -4.93 -6.61 -26.08
N VAL A 12 -5.88 -6.49 -26.99
CA VAL A 12 -7.33 -6.40 -26.68
C VAL A 12 -7.84 -7.71 -26.05
N LEU A 13 -7.51 -8.86 -26.63
CA LEU A 13 -7.90 -10.17 -26.09
C LEU A 13 -7.28 -10.43 -24.72
N TYR A 14 -6.03 -10.02 -24.51
CA TYR A 14 -5.38 -10.12 -23.22
C TYR A 14 -6.13 -9.30 -22.15
N LEU A 15 -6.46 -8.05 -22.45
CA LEU A 15 -7.19 -7.18 -21.51
C LEU A 15 -8.64 -7.64 -21.31
N GLN A 16 -9.28 -8.22 -22.31
CA GLN A 16 -10.59 -8.87 -22.15
C GLN A 16 -10.51 -10.03 -21.15
N LYS A 17 -9.46 -10.87 -21.24
CA LYS A 17 -9.22 -11.92 -20.24
C LYS A 17 -9.00 -11.33 -18.85
N GLN A 18 -8.20 -10.26 -18.70
CA GLN A 18 -8.02 -9.58 -17.42
C GLN A 18 -9.34 -9.02 -16.87
N TYR A 19 -10.22 -8.53 -17.72
CA TYR A 19 -11.55 -8.06 -17.33
C TYR A 19 -12.41 -9.21 -16.75
N GLU A 20 -12.43 -10.37 -17.40
CA GLU A 20 -13.19 -11.53 -16.91
C GLU A 20 -12.61 -12.05 -15.59
N LEU A 21 -11.28 -12.17 -15.47
CA LEU A 21 -10.62 -12.58 -14.23
C LEU A 21 -10.89 -11.60 -13.08
N LEU A 22 -10.92 -10.29 -13.37
CA LEU A 22 -11.28 -9.27 -12.38
C LEU A 22 -12.74 -9.40 -11.93
N LYS A 23 -13.64 -9.81 -12.84
CA LYS A 23 -15.03 -10.08 -12.50
C LYS A 23 -15.17 -11.30 -11.58
N GLU A 24 -14.43 -12.37 -11.86
CA GLU A 24 -14.39 -13.55 -10.99
C GLU A 24 -13.86 -13.22 -9.58
N GLU A 25 -12.83 -12.36 -9.49
CA GLU A 25 -12.30 -11.86 -8.21
C GLU A 25 -13.36 -11.05 -7.47
N TYR A 26 -14.03 -10.12 -8.17
CA TYR A 26 -15.11 -9.31 -7.61
C TYR A 26 -16.25 -10.16 -7.06
N ASP A 27 -16.74 -11.12 -7.84
CA ASP A 27 -17.84 -12.01 -7.44
C ASP A 27 -17.44 -12.90 -6.26
N TYR A 28 -16.19 -13.38 -6.25
CA TYR A 28 -15.62 -14.16 -5.16
C TYR A 28 -15.51 -13.35 -3.87
N GLU A 29 -14.92 -12.15 -3.92
CA GLU A 29 -14.78 -11.28 -2.77
C GLU A 29 -16.14 -10.85 -2.21
N LYS A 30 -17.07 -10.48 -3.09
CA LYS A 30 -18.43 -10.09 -2.70
C LYS A 30 -19.15 -11.22 -1.98
N LYS A 31 -19.12 -12.42 -2.53
CA LYS A 31 -19.71 -13.61 -1.90
C LYS A 31 -19.06 -13.95 -0.56
N GLN A 32 -17.74 -13.87 -0.48
CA GLN A 32 -17.03 -14.08 0.78
C GLN A 32 -17.41 -13.04 1.83
N PHE A 33 -17.51 -11.77 1.42
CA PHE A 33 -17.91 -10.69 2.30
C PHE A 33 -19.34 -10.87 2.82
N GLU A 34 -20.29 -11.22 1.95
CA GLU A 34 -21.68 -11.51 2.30
C GLU A 34 -21.76 -12.68 3.29
N GLN A 35 -21.10 -13.80 2.99
CA GLN A 35 -21.03 -14.96 3.89
C GLN A 35 -20.41 -14.62 5.24
N GLN A 36 -19.31 -13.86 5.27
CA GLN A 36 -18.68 -13.42 6.51
C GLN A 36 -19.55 -12.45 7.28
N THR A 37 -20.28 -11.58 6.59
CA THR A 37 -21.17 -10.58 7.22
C THR A 37 -22.39 -11.24 7.84
N GLU A 38 -22.96 -12.26 7.20
CA GLU A 38 -24.12 -12.98 7.69
C GLU A 38 -23.77 -14.04 8.77
N ALA A 39 -22.70 -14.79 8.58
CA ALA A 39 -22.33 -15.91 9.45
C ALA A 39 -21.43 -15.55 10.63
N MET A 40 -20.75 -14.39 10.56
CA MET A 40 -19.77 -14.01 11.57
C MET A 40 -20.40 -13.12 12.66
N GLY A 41 -20.43 -13.59 13.92
CA GLY A 41 -20.82 -12.80 15.07
C GLY A 41 -19.93 -11.57 15.29
N ILE A 42 -20.49 -10.53 15.95
CA ILE A 42 -19.80 -9.24 16.21
C ILE A 42 -18.42 -9.44 16.85
N GLY A 43 -18.32 -10.27 17.88
CA GLY A 43 -17.06 -10.48 18.59
C GLY A 43 -15.93 -11.00 17.70
N ARG A 44 -16.22 -11.83 16.68
CA ARG A 44 -15.23 -12.26 15.70
C ARG A 44 -14.83 -11.13 14.74
N LYS A 45 -15.79 -10.28 14.33
CA LYS A 45 -15.53 -9.10 13.48
C LYS A 45 -14.63 -8.08 14.20
N ILE A 46 -14.88 -7.84 15.49
CA ILE A 46 -14.07 -6.96 16.34
C ILE A 46 -12.64 -7.51 16.42
N LYS A 47 -12.48 -8.79 16.78
CA LYS A 47 -11.16 -9.45 16.88
C LYS A 47 -10.35 -9.40 15.58
N ARG A 48 -11.03 -9.34 14.43
CA ARG A 48 -10.40 -9.16 13.12
C ARG A 48 -10.14 -7.69 12.75
N GLY A 49 -10.51 -6.74 13.60
CA GLY A 49 -10.35 -5.31 13.34
C GLY A 49 -11.27 -4.75 12.26
N MET A 50 -12.33 -5.47 11.88
CA MET A 50 -13.28 -5.08 10.82
C MET A 50 -14.49 -4.30 11.35
N CYS A 51 -14.67 -4.23 12.67
CA CYS A 51 -15.85 -3.70 13.32
C CYS A 51 -15.49 -3.01 14.63
N TRP A 52 -16.15 -1.88 14.92
CA TRP A 52 -16.18 -1.25 16.24
C TRP A 52 -17.60 -1.33 16.79
N TYR A 53 -17.73 -1.86 17.98
CA TYR A 53 -19.01 -1.94 18.72
C TYR A 53 -18.75 -2.08 20.23
N PRO A 54 -19.41 -1.32 21.10
CA PRO A 54 -20.21 -0.14 20.75
C PRO A 54 -19.34 1.04 20.31
N ILE A 55 -19.97 1.98 19.59
CA ILE A 55 -19.34 3.25 19.21
C ILE A 55 -20.04 4.42 19.91
N ARG A 56 -19.27 5.48 20.19
CA ARG A 56 -19.79 6.76 20.65
C ARG A 56 -19.79 7.76 19.50
N MET A 57 -20.93 8.44 19.32
CA MET A 57 -21.05 9.53 18.36
C MET A 57 -20.46 10.81 18.95
N GLY A 58 -19.55 11.43 18.21
CA GLY A 58 -18.98 12.73 18.53
C GLY A 58 -19.65 13.86 17.77
N ARG A 59 -18.89 14.91 17.47
CA ARG A 59 -19.41 16.09 16.76
C ARG A 59 -19.73 15.77 15.30
N SER A 60 -20.82 16.35 14.80
CA SER A 60 -21.12 16.41 13.37
C SER A 60 -20.92 17.83 12.84
N TYR A 61 -20.30 17.94 11.68
CA TYR A 61 -20.00 19.24 11.06
C TYR A 61 -19.83 19.08 9.54
N TYR A 62 -19.70 20.21 8.86
CA TYR A 62 -19.32 20.20 7.45
C TYR A 62 -17.81 20.43 7.31
N ASN A 63 -17.12 19.54 6.62
CA ASN A 63 -15.69 19.70 6.35
C ASN A 63 -15.42 20.81 5.31
N ALA A 64 -14.14 21.08 5.01
CA ALA A 64 -13.72 22.08 4.02
C ALA A 64 -14.34 21.91 2.62
N LEU A 65 -14.62 20.68 2.25
CA LEU A 65 -15.24 20.32 0.97
C LEU A 65 -16.78 20.36 1.00
N ASN A 66 -17.35 20.92 2.08
CA ASN A 66 -18.80 21.00 2.29
C ASN A 66 -19.50 19.62 2.38
N GLN A 67 -18.80 18.61 2.84
CA GLN A 67 -19.35 17.29 3.08
C GLN A 67 -19.74 17.16 4.54
N LEU A 68 -20.91 16.58 4.80
CA LEU A 68 -21.36 16.30 6.17
C LEU A 68 -20.56 15.15 6.75
N VAL A 69 -19.90 15.38 7.86
CA VAL A 69 -19.10 14.39 8.57
C VAL A 69 -19.54 14.22 10.01
N ILE A 70 -19.26 13.05 10.58
CA ILE A 70 -19.43 12.76 11.99
C ILE A 70 -18.19 12.10 12.56
N GLU A 71 -17.81 12.50 13.76
CA GLU A 71 -16.76 11.87 14.56
C GLU A 71 -17.33 10.63 15.25
N ILE A 72 -16.57 9.56 15.28
CA ILE A 72 -16.92 8.28 15.90
C ILE A 72 -15.74 7.84 16.75
N GLU A 73 -16.04 7.43 17.99
CA GLU A 73 -15.04 6.90 18.92
C GLU A 73 -15.36 5.44 19.26
N ARG A 74 -14.32 4.62 19.28
CA ARG A 74 -14.39 3.23 19.75
C ARG A 74 -14.39 3.21 21.28
N CYS A 75 -15.40 2.56 21.88
CA CYS A 75 -15.56 2.51 23.33
C CYS A 75 -14.77 1.38 23.99
N GLU A 76 -14.73 0.21 23.34
CA GLU A 76 -14.16 -1.04 23.86
C GLU A 76 -13.12 -1.62 22.91
N ASP A 77 -12.38 -2.66 23.35
CA ASP A 77 -11.40 -3.41 22.54
C ASP A 77 -10.32 -2.54 21.88
N LYS A 78 -9.86 -1.50 22.57
CA LYS A 78 -8.93 -0.48 22.06
C LYS A 78 -7.54 -1.04 21.74
N GLU A 79 -7.18 -2.18 22.32
CA GLU A 79 -5.93 -2.90 22.06
C GLU A 79 -5.93 -3.69 20.74
N ILE A 80 -7.10 -3.86 20.10
CA ILE A 80 -7.20 -4.60 18.85
C ILE A 80 -6.89 -3.67 17.67
N GLU A 81 -5.89 -4.03 16.89
CA GLU A 81 -5.54 -3.34 15.65
C GLU A 81 -6.70 -3.41 14.64
N HIS A 82 -7.14 -2.26 14.11
CA HIS A 82 -8.25 -2.19 13.17
C HIS A 82 -7.78 -2.09 11.72
N GLN A 83 -8.69 -2.38 10.77
CA GLN A 83 -8.46 -2.34 9.33
C GLN A 83 -9.16 -1.15 8.63
N PHE A 84 -9.67 -0.18 9.39
CA PHE A 84 -10.25 1.01 8.82
C PHE A 84 -9.15 1.91 8.26
N GLU A 85 -9.37 2.39 7.03
CA GLU A 85 -8.45 3.27 6.30
C GLU A 85 -9.22 4.36 5.57
N TYR A 86 -8.54 5.45 5.24
CA TYR A 86 -9.10 6.51 4.41
C TYR A 86 -9.70 5.97 3.12
N GLY A 87 -10.88 6.48 2.75
CA GLY A 87 -11.57 6.13 1.52
C GLY A 87 -12.36 4.82 1.58
N ARG A 88 -12.18 4.01 2.64
CA ARG A 88 -12.93 2.76 2.79
C ARG A 88 -14.41 3.03 3.07
N THR A 89 -15.25 2.22 2.45
CA THR A 89 -16.69 2.24 2.70
C THR A 89 -17.01 1.51 4.00
N VAL A 90 -17.89 2.09 4.80
CA VAL A 90 -18.38 1.53 6.06
C VAL A 90 -19.90 1.54 6.09
N CYS A 91 -20.49 0.62 6.84
CA CYS A 91 -21.91 0.61 7.15
C CYS A 91 -22.13 0.60 8.68
N PHE A 92 -23.28 1.12 9.08
CA PHE A 92 -23.67 1.18 10.48
C PHE A 92 -24.74 0.14 10.77
N PHE A 93 -24.76 -0.33 12.01
CA PHE A 93 -25.73 -1.31 12.47
C PHE A 93 -26.10 -1.07 13.94
N THR A 94 -27.21 -1.64 14.33
CA THR A 94 -27.64 -1.78 15.73
C THR A 94 -27.81 -3.25 16.05
N GLN A 95 -27.68 -3.60 17.33
CA GLN A 95 -27.94 -4.94 17.82
C GLN A 95 -29.09 -4.90 18.81
N ASP A 96 -30.08 -5.77 18.63
CA ASP A 96 -31.18 -5.93 19.57
C ASP A 96 -30.80 -6.83 20.76
N ALA A 97 -31.69 -6.94 21.75
CA ALA A 97 -31.48 -7.77 22.92
C ALA A 97 -31.33 -9.27 22.62
N SER A 98 -31.77 -9.73 21.45
CA SER A 98 -31.60 -11.11 20.97
C SER A 98 -30.27 -11.36 20.28
N GLY A 99 -29.45 -10.30 20.09
CA GLY A 99 -28.18 -10.38 19.36
C GLY A 99 -28.31 -10.20 17.85
N LYS A 100 -29.51 -9.98 17.32
CA LYS A 100 -29.76 -9.79 15.88
C LYS A 100 -29.30 -8.40 15.44
N LEU A 101 -28.59 -8.37 14.30
CA LEU A 101 -28.09 -7.15 13.69
C LEU A 101 -29.10 -6.54 12.74
N THR A 102 -29.27 -5.23 12.83
CA THR A 102 -30.05 -4.44 11.86
C THR A 102 -29.17 -3.36 11.28
N TYR A 103 -28.91 -3.45 9.97
CA TYR A 103 -28.11 -2.47 9.26
C TYR A 103 -28.93 -1.23 8.90
N LEU A 104 -28.30 -0.06 8.97
CA LEU A 104 -28.89 1.18 8.49
C LEU A 104 -28.82 1.24 6.96
N ASN A 105 -29.80 1.90 6.33
CA ASN A 105 -29.98 1.92 4.87
C ASN A 105 -29.04 2.90 4.15
N PHE A 106 -27.84 3.12 4.68
CA PHE A 106 -26.84 3.96 4.03
C PHE A 106 -25.43 3.44 4.31
N THR A 107 -24.51 3.79 3.45
CA THR A 107 -23.09 3.61 3.64
C THR A 107 -22.42 4.96 3.82
N ALA A 108 -21.27 4.98 4.49
CA ALA A 108 -20.45 6.16 4.70
C ALA A 108 -19.01 5.86 4.25
N THR A 109 -18.21 6.91 4.09
CA THR A 109 -16.81 6.78 3.69
C THR A 109 -15.90 7.28 4.80
N VAL A 110 -14.88 6.52 5.15
CA VAL A 110 -13.88 6.95 6.13
C VAL A 110 -13.10 8.13 5.56
N ASN A 111 -13.18 9.28 6.21
CA ASN A 111 -12.44 10.48 5.86
C ASN A 111 -11.11 10.59 6.61
N TYR A 112 -11.08 10.07 7.83
CA TYR A 112 -9.93 10.11 8.71
C TYR A 112 -10.06 9.03 9.77
N VAL A 113 -8.95 8.41 10.18
CA VAL A 113 -8.95 7.39 11.24
C VAL A 113 -7.65 7.40 12.03
N GLU A 114 -7.78 7.31 13.35
CA GLU A 114 -6.75 7.06 14.35
C GLU A 114 -7.01 5.71 15.04
N GLU A 115 -6.22 5.36 16.04
CA GLU A 115 -6.38 4.10 16.77
C GLU A 115 -7.78 3.87 17.32
N ASP A 116 -8.40 4.91 17.92
CA ASP A 116 -9.71 4.82 18.61
C ASP A 116 -10.75 5.80 18.08
N ARG A 117 -10.40 6.62 17.11
CA ARG A 117 -11.27 7.68 16.57
C ARG A 117 -11.27 7.65 15.06
N MET A 118 -12.43 7.82 14.46
CA MET A 118 -12.56 8.07 13.03
C MET A 118 -13.54 9.19 12.73
N VAL A 119 -13.38 9.80 11.57
CA VAL A 119 -14.32 10.73 10.96
C VAL A 119 -14.85 10.10 9.69
N VAL A 120 -16.16 10.04 9.54
CA VAL A 120 -16.80 9.48 8.35
C VAL A 120 -17.65 10.51 7.63
N ILE A 121 -17.63 10.47 6.30
CA ILE A 121 -18.47 11.28 5.43
C ILE A 121 -19.82 10.59 5.30
N LEU A 122 -20.88 11.29 5.66
CA LEU A 122 -22.25 10.82 5.50
C LEU A 122 -22.84 11.25 4.14
N PRO A 123 -23.68 10.42 3.50
CA PRO A 123 -24.22 10.73 2.18
C PRO A 123 -25.20 11.89 2.20
N HIS A 124 -25.98 12.07 3.28
CA HIS A 124 -27.02 13.12 3.42
C HIS A 124 -27.40 13.33 4.88
N ALA A 125 -28.11 14.43 5.18
CA ALA A 125 -28.50 14.81 6.54
C ALA A 125 -29.46 13.80 7.21
N GLU A 126 -30.26 13.08 6.44
CA GLU A 126 -31.16 12.04 6.96
C GLU A 126 -30.38 10.85 7.55
N ALA A 127 -29.21 10.51 6.96
CA ALA A 127 -28.31 9.50 7.49
C ALA A 127 -27.80 9.90 8.90
N LEU A 128 -27.46 11.17 9.10
CA LEU A 128 -27.11 11.69 10.42
C LEU A 128 -28.25 11.54 11.41
N ALA A 129 -29.48 11.94 11.03
CA ALA A 129 -30.66 11.83 11.89
C ALA A 129 -30.95 10.37 12.27
N GLN A 130 -30.84 9.43 11.31
CA GLN A 130 -30.99 8.00 11.56
C GLN A 130 -29.93 7.48 12.55
N LEU A 131 -28.70 7.92 12.40
CA LEU A 131 -27.59 7.48 13.26
C LEU A 131 -27.75 8.02 14.68
N LEU A 132 -28.05 9.31 14.84
CA LEU A 132 -28.24 9.95 16.14
C LEU A 132 -29.51 9.50 16.88
N SER A 133 -30.48 8.89 16.18
CA SER A 133 -31.68 8.32 16.81
C SER A 133 -31.44 6.99 17.52
N ARG A 134 -30.22 6.42 17.43
CA ARG A 134 -29.88 5.14 18.03
C ARG A 134 -29.06 5.32 19.29
N GLU A 135 -29.48 4.65 20.38
CA GLU A 135 -28.77 4.70 21.67
C GLU A 135 -27.40 3.98 21.58
N VAL A 136 -27.37 2.83 20.91
CA VAL A 136 -26.17 2.04 20.72
C VAL A 136 -26.05 1.64 19.24
N ALA A 137 -24.94 1.96 18.65
CA ALA A 137 -24.62 1.59 17.27
C ALA A 137 -23.23 0.97 17.17
N GLY A 138 -23.00 0.29 16.06
CA GLY A 138 -21.71 -0.19 15.63
C GLY A 138 -21.40 0.25 14.20
N VAL A 139 -20.14 0.22 13.84
CA VAL A 139 -19.66 0.48 12.50
C VAL A 139 -18.77 -0.68 12.05
N GLN A 140 -18.93 -1.10 10.80
CA GLN A 140 -18.08 -2.13 10.21
C GLN A 140 -17.67 -1.75 8.80
N LEU A 141 -16.54 -2.32 8.34
CA LEU A 141 -16.12 -2.24 6.95
C LEU A 141 -17.22 -2.82 6.05
N TYR A 142 -17.43 -2.15 4.93
CA TYR A 142 -18.32 -2.60 3.87
C TYR A 142 -17.50 -2.98 2.62
N PHE A 143 -18.12 -3.75 1.72
CA PHE A 143 -17.45 -4.18 0.49
C PHE A 143 -17.12 -2.98 -0.40
N ASP A 144 -15.88 -2.93 -0.90
CA ASP A 144 -15.41 -1.81 -1.73
C ASP A 144 -15.79 -2.01 -3.21
N GLU A 145 -17.03 -1.73 -3.54
CA GLU A 145 -17.50 -1.77 -4.93
C GLU A 145 -16.91 -0.64 -5.78
N THR A 146 -16.48 0.45 -5.15
CA THR A 146 -16.01 1.65 -5.88
C THR A 146 -14.71 1.39 -6.61
N SER A 147 -13.72 0.79 -5.96
CA SER A 147 -12.46 0.44 -6.60
C SER A 147 -12.65 -0.52 -7.77
N TYR A 148 -13.49 -1.53 -7.61
CA TYR A 148 -13.81 -2.46 -8.70
C TYR A 148 -14.49 -1.77 -9.87
N ARG A 149 -15.49 -0.92 -9.62
CA ARG A 149 -16.16 -0.14 -10.66
C ARG A 149 -15.18 0.72 -11.46
N LEU A 150 -14.25 1.39 -10.78
CA LEU A 150 -13.24 2.20 -11.44
C LEU A 150 -12.27 1.36 -12.29
N MET A 151 -11.87 0.20 -11.82
CA MET A 151 -11.04 -0.76 -12.57
C MET A 151 -11.76 -1.29 -13.81
N PHE A 152 -13.04 -1.70 -13.68
CA PHE A 152 -13.85 -2.14 -14.81
C PHE A 152 -14.04 -1.04 -15.86
N GLU A 153 -14.33 0.17 -15.41
CA GLU A 153 -14.47 1.33 -16.31
C GLU A 153 -13.15 1.60 -17.06
N ALA A 154 -12.02 1.56 -16.35
CA ALA A 154 -10.71 1.76 -16.96
C ALA A 154 -10.41 0.69 -18.02
N LEU A 155 -10.61 -0.59 -17.72
CA LEU A 155 -10.40 -1.66 -18.69
C LEU A 155 -11.31 -1.54 -19.90
N LYS A 156 -12.61 -1.22 -19.72
CA LYS A 156 -13.53 -1.00 -20.83
C LYS A 156 -13.04 0.11 -21.77
N GLN A 157 -12.58 1.23 -21.21
CA GLN A 157 -12.07 2.34 -22.01
C GLN A 157 -10.81 1.98 -22.77
N VAL A 158 -9.87 1.26 -22.15
CA VAL A 158 -8.62 0.82 -22.78
C VAL A 158 -8.88 -0.21 -23.89
N ILE A 159 -9.78 -1.17 -23.65
CA ILE A 159 -10.18 -2.17 -24.65
C ILE A 159 -10.83 -1.51 -25.85
N ALA A 160 -11.72 -0.53 -25.62
CA ALA A 160 -12.45 0.18 -26.67
C ALA A 160 -11.61 1.27 -27.37
N ALA A 161 -10.46 1.66 -26.84
CA ALA A 161 -9.63 2.73 -27.36
C ALA A 161 -9.14 2.43 -28.79
N LYS A 162 -9.26 3.42 -29.67
CA LYS A 162 -8.82 3.36 -31.08
C LYS A 162 -8.28 4.72 -31.52
N ASN A 163 -7.20 4.71 -32.26
CA ASN A 163 -6.61 5.90 -32.87
C ASN A 163 -6.37 7.06 -31.89
N ASN A 164 -5.93 6.74 -30.68
CA ASN A 164 -5.58 7.71 -29.65
C ASN A 164 -4.41 7.20 -28.79
N ARG A 165 -3.85 8.09 -27.98
CA ARG A 165 -2.68 7.78 -27.17
C ARG A 165 -2.89 6.59 -26.21
N LEU A 166 -4.11 6.41 -25.71
CA LEU A 166 -4.43 5.28 -24.84
C LEU A 166 -4.33 3.93 -25.58
N ALA A 167 -4.79 3.89 -26.85
CA ALA A 167 -4.63 2.71 -27.69
C ALA A 167 -3.15 2.45 -28.00
N ASP A 168 -2.37 3.49 -28.28
CA ASP A 168 -0.93 3.36 -28.53
C ASP A 168 -0.21 2.77 -27.32
N LEU A 169 -0.45 3.28 -26.10
CA LEU A 169 0.14 2.76 -24.86
C LEU A 169 -0.24 1.29 -24.64
N ARG A 170 -1.51 0.92 -24.83
CA ARG A 170 -1.96 -0.48 -24.75
C ARG A 170 -1.15 -1.37 -25.70
N ASP A 171 -1.05 -0.97 -26.95
CA ASP A 171 -0.44 -1.75 -28.01
C ASP A 171 1.10 -1.76 -27.91
N ILE A 172 1.70 -0.77 -27.26
CA ILE A 172 3.12 -0.77 -26.87
C ILE A 172 3.36 -1.74 -25.73
N PHE A 173 2.55 -1.69 -24.66
CA PHE A 173 2.78 -2.48 -23.46
C PHE A 173 2.57 -3.97 -23.67
N HIS A 174 1.53 -4.35 -24.41
CA HIS A 174 1.14 -5.75 -24.65
C HIS A 174 1.40 -6.25 -26.07
N GLY A 175 1.74 -5.37 -26.99
CA GLY A 175 1.89 -5.69 -28.39
C GLY A 175 3.31 -5.56 -28.92
N THR A 176 3.38 -5.43 -30.24
CA THR A 176 4.64 -5.37 -30.99
C THR A 176 5.07 -3.95 -31.34
N LEU A 177 4.26 -2.93 -31.07
CA LEU A 177 4.64 -1.55 -31.36
C LEU A 177 5.97 -1.21 -30.67
N PRO A 178 6.92 -0.59 -31.40
CA PRO A 178 8.22 -0.24 -30.85
C PRO A 178 8.11 0.89 -29.84
N LEU A 179 9.09 0.97 -28.93
CA LEU A 179 9.26 2.09 -28.02
C LEU A 179 9.83 3.29 -28.75
N ALA A 180 9.30 4.47 -28.44
CA ALA A 180 9.86 5.73 -28.89
C ALA A 180 10.65 6.43 -27.79
N THR A 181 11.66 7.19 -28.18
CA THR A 181 12.52 7.96 -27.28
C THR A 181 12.69 9.38 -27.76
N PHE A 182 12.97 10.28 -26.82
CA PHE A 182 13.42 11.64 -27.12
C PHE A 182 14.93 11.67 -27.35
N ALA A 183 15.38 12.56 -28.22
CA ALA A 183 16.80 12.77 -28.48
C ALA A 183 17.35 13.85 -27.52
N PHE A 184 17.85 13.43 -26.37
CA PHE A 184 18.51 14.32 -25.42
C PHE A 184 19.95 13.88 -25.15
N LEU A 185 20.82 14.81 -24.75
CA LEU A 185 22.10 14.45 -24.19
C LEU A 185 21.91 13.94 -22.74
N PRO A 186 22.62 12.88 -22.34
CA PRO A 186 22.58 12.40 -20.96
C PRO A 186 23.00 13.49 -19.95
N VAL A 187 22.26 13.57 -18.85
CA VAL A 187 22.55 14.48 -17.74
C VAL A 187 23.41 13.75 -16.71
N ARG A 188 24.35 14.46 -16.10
CA ARG A 188 25.21 13.94 -15.04
C ARG A 188 24.68 14.36 -13.68
N PHE A 189 24.70 13.39 -12.75
CA PHE A 189 24.22 13.56 -11.37
C PHE A 189 25.30 13.08 -10.40
N PRO A 190 26.21 13.97 -9.96
CA PRO A 190 27.35 13.58 -9.10
C PRO A 190 26.96 12.92 -7.77
N TRP A 191 25.72 13.13 -7.31
CA TRP A 191 25.17 12.58 -6.06
C TRP A 191 24.47 11.23 -6.23
N LEU A 192 24.29 10.76 -7.48
CA LEU A 192 23.72 9.45 -7.77
C LEU A 192 24.83 8.46 -8.12
N ASN A 193 24.61 7.17 -7.78
CA ASN A 193 25.49 6.15 -8.32
C ASN A 193 25.20 5.93 -9.82
N ARG A 194 26.10 5.20 -10.49
CA ARG A 194 26.03 4.99 -11.93
C ARG A 194 24.69 4.42 -12.40
N THR A 195 24.15 3.39 -11.71
CA THR A 195 22.89 2.74 -12.13
C THR A 195 21.67 3.61 -11.86
N GLN A 196 21.70 4.45 -10.82
CA GLN A 196 20.69 5.47 -10.55
C GLN A 196 20.72 6.57 -11.64
N GLU A 197 21.92 7.07 -12.00
CA GLU A 197 22.11 8.05 -13.07
C GLU A 197 21.58 7.51 -14.41
N GLU A 198 21.95 6.27 -14.77
CA GLU A 198 21.45 5.59 -15.96
C GLU A 198 19.93 5.46 -15.97
N ALA A 199 19.31 5.14 -14.81
CA ALA A 199 17.86 5.04 -14.67
C ALA A 199 17.15 6.39 -14.86
N VAL A 200 17.65 7.45 -14.24
CA VAL A 200 17.10 8.82 -14.43
C VAL A 200 17.20 9.24 -15.89
N ASN A 201 18.34 9.05 -16.53
CA ASN A 201 18.51 9.36 -17.95
C ASN A 201 17.55 8.55 -18.84
N LYS A 202 17.34 7.27 -18.55
CA LYS A 202 16.38 6.44 -19.30
C LYS A 202 14.95 6.96 -19.15
N VAL A 203 14.55 7.39 -17.95
CA VAL A 203 13.26 8.06 -17.71
C VAL A 203 13.13 9.33 -18.55
N LEU A 204 14.16 10.17 -18.58
CA LEU A 204 14.14 11.43 -19.34
C LEU A 204 14.06 11.20 -20.86
N HIS A 205 14.67 10.13 -21.37
CA HIS A 205 14.65 9.77 -22.79
C HIS A 205 13.37 9.05 -23.22
N ALA A 206 12.66 8.38 -22.30
CA ALA A 206 11.46 7.63 -22.64
C ALA A 206 10.33 8.55 -23.10
N LYS A 207 9.77 8.27 -24.30
CA LYS A 207 8.59 8.94 -24.82
C LYS A 207 7.30 8.19 -24.44
N ASP A 208 7.38 6.88 -24.25
CA ASP A 208 6.23 6.02 -23.98
C ASP A 208 6.25 5.47 -22.56
N VAL A 209 7.29 4.70 -22.23
CA VAL A 209 7.42 4.04 -20.94
C VAL A 209 8.89 3.84 -20.56
N ALA A 210 9.18 3.95 -19.26
CA ALA A 210 10.41 3.48 -18.64
C ALA A 210 10.10 2.80 -17.31
N ILE A 211 10.94 1.86 -16.93
CA ILE A 211 10.84 1.12 -15.67
C ILE A 211 12.11 1.31 -14.86
N VAL A 212 11.94 1.81 -13.65
CA VAL A 212 12.98 1.83 -12.61
C VAL A 212 12.77 0.58 -11.75
N HIS A 213 13.51 -0.48 -12.06
CA HIS A 213 13.50 -1.71 -11.27
C HIS A 213 14.45 -1.54 -10.10
N GLY A 214 13.89 -1.36 -8.90
CA GLY A 214 14.63 -1.06 -7.68
C GLY A 214 14.54 -2.18 -6.65
N PRO A 215 15.50 -3.14 -6.65
CA PRO A 215 15.63 -4.11 -5.58
C PRO A 215 15.74 -3.48 -4.19
N PRO A 216 15.59 -4.26 -3.10
CA PRO A 216 15.63 -3.73 -1.74
C PRO A 216 16.92 -2.97 -1.45
N GLY A 217 16.78 -1.78 -0.88
CA GLY A 217 17.93 -0.96 -0.44
C GLY A 217 18.69 -0.23 -1.54
N THR A 218 18.24 -0.28 -2.80
CA THR A 218 18.97 0.32 -3.94
C THR A 218 18.68 1.81 -4.19
N GLY A 219 17.89 2.45 -3.32
CA GLY A 219 17.56 3.87 -3.47
C GLY A 219 16.53 4.16 -4.57
N LYS A 220 15.58 3.23 -4.81
CA LYS A 220 14.48 3.39 -5.77
C LYS A 220 13.76 4.73 -5.62
N THR A 221 13.36 5.09 -4.40
CA THR A 221 12.63 6.34 -4.13
C THR A 221 13.48 7.56 -4.42
N THR A 222 14.76 7.56 -4.03
CA THR A 222 15.70 8.64 -4.34
C THR A 222 15.85 8.84 -5.84
N THR A 223 16.02 7.74 -6.58
CA THR A 223 16.12 7.75 -8.04
C THR A 223 14.85 8.29 -8.69
N LEU A 224 13.67 7.86 -8.19
CA LEU A 224 12.39 8.28 -8.73
C LEU A 224 12.11 9.76 -8.44
N VAL A 225 12.44 10.25 -7.25
CA VAL A 225 12.32 11.67 -6.87
C VAL A 225 13.19 12.54 -7.77
N GLU A 226 14.42 12.12 -8.05
CA GLU A 226 15.30 12.85 -8.96
C GLU A 226 14.76 12.83 -10.41
N ALA A 227 14.27 11.68 -10.89
CA ALA A 227 13.63 11.59 -12.20
C ALA A 227 12.40 12.49 -12.34
N ILE A 228 11.58 12.61 -11.28
CA ILE A 228 10.44 13.52 -11.23
C ILE A 228 10.93 14.97 -11.26
N TYR A 229 11.89 15.31 -10.42
CA TYR A 229 12.47 16.65 -10.33
C TYR A 229 13.03 17.11 -11.69
N GLU A 230 13.79 16.28 -12.37
CA GLU A 230 14.34 16.58 -13.70
C GLU A 230 13.26 16.64 -14.78
N THR A 231 12.21 15.80 -14.70
CA THR A 231 11.07 15.88 -15.62
C THR A 231 10.35 17.23 -15.51
N LEU A 232 10.26 17.80 -14.31
CA LEU A 232 9.63 19.11 -14.06
C LEU A 232 10.43 20.30 -14.64
N HIS A 233 11.67 20.13 -15.09
CA HIS A 233 12.36 21.13 -15.90
C HIS A 233 11.82 21.22 -17.34
N ARG A 234 11.09 20.18 -17.79
CA ARG A 234 10.52 20.08 -19.15
C ARG A 234 9.00 20.10 -19.18
N GLU A 235 8.36 19.79 -18.06
CA GLU A 235 6.92 19.76 -17.91
C GLU A 235 6.48 20.65 -16.75
N ASN A 236 5.36 21.32 -16.90
CA ASN A 236 4.83 22.18 -15.84
C ASN A 236 4.32 21.37 -14.65
N GLN A 237 3.72 20.21 -14.91
CA GLN A 237 3.08 19.40 -13.89
C GLN A 237 3.10 17.92 -14.26
N VAL A 238 3.31 17.06 -13.29
CA VAL A 238 3.25 15.60 -13.45
C VAL A 238 2.27 14.98 -12.44
N LEU A 239 1.76 13.80 -12.78
CA LEU A 239 0.95 12.97 -11.90
C LEU A 239 1.83 11.89 -11.27
N VAL A 240 1.76 11.74 -9.94
CA VAL A 240 2.47 10.71 -9.18
C VAL A 240 1.45 9.86 -8.44
N CYS A 241 1.45 8.55 -8.70
CA CYS A 241 0.52 7.61 -8.10
C CYS A 241 1.25 6.44 -7.43
N ALA A 242 0.57 5.81 -6.48
CA ALA A 242 0.93 4.52 -5.93
C ALA A 242 -0.33 3.75 -5.53
N GLN A 243 -0.19 2.44 -5.27
CA GLN A 243 -1.31 1.61 -4.85
C GLN A 243 -1.83 2.00 -3.46
N SER A 244 -0.94 2.26 -2.50
CA SER A 244 -1.29 2.58 -1.12
C SER A 244 -1.10 4.06 -0.78
N ASN A 245 -1.91 4.56 0.19
CA ASN A 245 -1.73 5.91 0.73
C ASN A 245 -0.34 6.09 1.34
N MET A 246 0.19 5.08 2.03
CA MET A 246 1.51 5.15 2.66
C MET A 246 2.63 5.36 1.64
N ALA A 247 2.57 4.69 0.49
CA ALA A 247 3.56 4.88 -0.58
C ALA A 247 3.45 6.28 -1.21
N VAL A 248 2.22 6.78 -1.44
CA VAL A 248 2.01 8.15 -1.94
C VAL A 248 2.55 9.19 -0.94
N ASP A 249 2.27 9.00 0.34
CA ASP A 249 2.71 9.92 1.39
C ASP A 249 4.24 9.96 1.47
N TRP A 250 4.89 8.79 1.43
CA TRP A 250 6.34 8.67 1.48
C TRP A 250 7.04 9.38 0.30
N ILE A 251 6.57 9.15 -0.94
CA ILE A 251 7.16 9.82 -2.10
C ILE A 251 6.85 11.32 -2.10
N SER A 252 5.67 11.72 -1.65
CA SER A 252 5.28 13.13 -1.53
C SER A 252 6.18 13.87 -0.54
N GLU A 253 6.48 13.28 0.61
CA GLU A 253 7.40 13.84 1.60
C GLU A 253 8.79 14.04 1.01
N LYS A 254 9.33 13.05 0.31
CA LYS A 254 10.64 13.14 -0.35
C LYS A 254 10.69 14.20 -1.44
N LEU A 255 9.61 14.38 -2.19
CA LEU A 255 9.48 15.45 -3.18
C LEU A 255 9.44 16.84 -2.51
N VAL A 256 8.70 16.99 -1.42
CA VAL A 256 8.68 18.24 -0.64
C VAL A 256 10.07 18.54 -0.05
N ASP A 257 10.78 17.55 0.47
CA ASP A 257 12.16 17.69 0.95
C ASP A 257 13.12 18.14 -0.16
N ARG A 258 12.85 17.72 -1.41
CA ARG A 258 13.60 18.15 -2.62
C ARG A 258 13.21 19.54 -3.11
N GLY A 259 12.24 20.20 -2.44
CA GLY A 259 11.76 21.55 -2.79
C GLY A 259 10.66 21.57 -3.87
N VAL A 260 10.03 20.45 -4.17
CA VAL A 260 8.94 20.36 -5.16
C VAL A 260 7.61 20.73 -4.51
N LYS A 261 6.83 21.57 -5.18
CA LYS A 261 5.47 21.90 -4.75
C LYS A 261 4.52 20.74 -5.07
N VAL A 262 4.11 20.01 -4.05
CA VAL A 262 3.20 18.86 -4.14
C VAL A 262 1.80 19.24 -3.68
N LEU A 263 0.78 18.79 -4.42
CA LEU A 263 -0.61 18.80 -4.01
C LEU A 263 -1.08 17.34 -3.84
N ARG A 264 -1.31 16.94 -2.61
CA ARG A 264 -1.77 15.59 -2.25
C ARG A 264 -3.30 15.52 -2.31
N ILE A 265 -3.84 14.73 -3.24
CA ILE A 265 -5.29 14.46 -3.32
C ILE A 265 -5.61 13.24 -2.45
N GLY A 266 -6.52 13.42 -1.52
CA GLY A 266 -6.87 12.44 -0.49
C GLY A 266 -6.12 12.68 0.83
N ASN A 267 -6.57 12.03 1.90
CA ASN A 267 -5.96 12.20 3.22
C ASN A 267 -4.76 11.27 3.42
N PRO A 268 -3.71 11.73 4.09
CA PRO A 268 -2.55 10.92 4.39
C PRO A 268 -2.88 9.78 5.35
N SER A 269 -2.16 8.67 5.24
CA SER A 269 -2.31 7.51 6.13
C SER A 269 -1.74 7.74 7.53
N ARG A 270 -0.79 8.66 7.64
CA ARG A 270 -0.21 9.10 8.92
C ARG A 270 -0.35 10.60 9.05
N VAL A 271 -0.82 11.02 10.21
CA VAL A 271 -1.05 12.43 10.50
C VAL A 271 0.20 13.00 11.15
N ASN A 272 0.93 13.78 10.39
CA ASN A 272 1.87 14.75 10.94
C ASN A 272 1.62 16.11 10.29
N ASP A 273 1.98 17.18 10.96
CA ASP A 273 1.71 18.55 10.50
C ASP A 273 2.36 18.84 9.13
N LYS A 274 3.51 18.25 8.87
CA LYS A 274 4.22 18.38 7.60
C LYS A 274 3.41 17.78 6.44
N MET A 275 2.88 16.55 6.63
CA MET A 275 2.09 15.85 5.61
C MET A 275 0.76 16.57 5.34
N LEU A 276 0.10 17.05 6.40
CA LEU A 276 -1.17 17.76 6.28
C LEU A 276 -1.03 19.07 5.51
N SER A 277 0.10 19.78 5.64
CA SER A 277 0.29 21.09 5.05
C SER A 277 0.24 21.13 3.52
N PHE A 278 0.47 20.02 2.83
CA PHE A 278 0.39 19.91 1.37
C PHE A 278 -0.79 19.07 0.85
N THR A 279 -1.72 18.67 1.74
CA THR A 279 -2.97 18.06 1.32
C THR A 279 -3.91 19.08 0.71
N TYR A 280 -4.71 18.65 -0.29
CA TYR A 280 -5.70 19.50 -0.93
C TYR A 280 -6.66 20.14 0.07
N GLU A 281 -7.20 19.38 1.03
CA GLU A 281 -8.15 19.91 2.02
C GLU A 281 -7.53 21.05 2.84
N ARG A 282 -6.32 20.88 3.37
CA ARG A 282 -5.64 21.91 4.18
C ARG A 282 -5.24 23.13 3.36
N ARG A 283 -4.77 22.91 2.14
CA ARG A 283 -4.44 24.01 1.21
C ARG A 283 -5.70 24.78 0.82
N PHE A 284 -6.80 24.08 0.61
CA PHE A 284 -8.10 24.69 0.31
C PHE A 284 -8.60 25.56 1.47
N GLU A 285 -8.55 25.05 2.72
CA GLU A 285 -8.91 25.77 3.93
C GLU A 285 -8.03 27.01 4.20
N SER A 286 -6.75 26.91 3.83
CA SER A 286 -5.78 27.99 4.06
C SER A 286 -5.82 29.06 2.99
N HIS A 287 -6.62 28.91 1.95
CA HIS A 287 -6.71 29.90 0.86
C HIS A 287 -7.40 31.19 1.35
N PRO A 288 -6.93 32.40 0.96
CA PRO A 288 -7.52 33.68 1.40
C PRO A 288 -9.02 33.82 1.11
N ASP A 289 -9.52 33.23 0.03
CA ASP A 289 -10.95 33.27 -0.35
C ASP A 289 -11.83 32.27 0.43
N TYR A 290 -11.23 31.33 1.15
CA TYR A 290 -11.97 30.26 1.85
C TYR A 290 -12.94 30.79 2.91
N PRO A 291 -12.60 31.77 3.79
CA PRO A 291 -13.55 32.31 4.78
C PRO A 291 -14.82 32.86 4.15
N GLN A 292 -14.70 33.52 2.99
CA GLN A 292 -15.85 34.03 2.24
C GLN A 292 -16.71 32.88 1.70
N LEU A 293 -16.07 31.88 1.08
CA LEU A 293 -16.73 30.68 0.59
C LEU A 293 -17.48 29.95 1.71
N TRP A 294 -16.83 29.79 2.86
CA TRP A 294 -17.42 29.15 4.02
C TRP A 294 -18.68 29.89 4.51
N SER A 295 -18.60 31.23 4.60
CA SER A 295 -19.74 32.07 5.01
C SER A 295 -20.92 31.95 4.04
N ILE A 296 -20.66 31.93 2.74
CA ILE A 296 -21.70 31.74 1.71
C ILE A 296 -22.32 30.34 1.83
N ARG A 297 -21.53 29.28 1.98
CA ARG A 297 -22.02 27.91 2.16
C ARG A 297 -22.89 27.77 3.41
N LYS A 298 -22.50 28.43 4.50
CA LYS A 298 -23.28 28.49 5.74
C LYS A 298 -24.63 29.18 5.49
N ALA A 299 -24.64 30.35 4.84
CA ALA A 299 -25.86 31.08 4.51
C ALA A 299 -26.81 30.26 3.61
N ILE A 300 -26.27 29.54 2.63
CA ILE A 300 -27.06 28.62 1.77
C ILE A 300 -27.75 27.54 2.63
N ARG A 301 -27.05 26.91 3.58
CA ARG A 301 -27.62 25.90 4.48
C ARG A 301 -28.74 26.47 5.35
N GLU A 302 -28.53 27.64 5.91
CA GLU A 302 -29.54 28.35 6.72
C GLU A 302 -30.78 28.68 5.88
N LEU A 303 -30.61 29.19 4.67
CA LEU A 303 -31.71 29.48 3.75
C LEU A 303 -32.51 28.23 3.36
N TYR A 304 -31.86 27.07 3.18
CA TYR A 304 -32.57 25.82 2.91
C TYR A 304 -33.49 25.40 4.09
N THR A 305 -33.09 25.65 5.32
CA THR A 305 -33.96 25.39 6.47
C THR A 305 -35.16 26.34 6.55
N GLN A 306 -35.00 27.57 6.02
CA GLN A 306 -36.03 28.59 5.98
C GLN A 306 -37.03 28.42 4.81
N VAL A 307 -36.64 27.83 3.69
CA VAL A 307 -37.51 27.63 2.51
C VAL A 307 -38.85 26.96 2.90
N ARG A 308 -38.80 25.98 3.80
CA ARG A 308 -40.02 25.26 4.27
C ARG A 308 -40.98 26.14 5.07
N LYS A 309 -40.48 27.21 5.70
CA LYS A 309 -41.22 28.11 6.60
C LYS A 309 -41.59 29.45 5.95
N SER A 310 -41.02 29.79 4.80
CA SER A 310 -41.16 31.07 4.17
C SER A 310 -42.44 31.19 3.32
N ALA A 311 -43.16 32.36 3.44
CA ALA A 311 -44.27 32.70 2.56
C ALA A 311 -43.83 33.00 1.12
N ASN A 312 -42.59 33.48 0.93
CA ASN A 312 -42.04 33.82 -0.41
C ASN A 312 -40.94 32.85 -0.78
N ARG A 313 -41.30 31.61 -1.12
CA ARG A 313 -40.36 30.53 -1.44
C ARG A 313 -39.53 30.82 -2.69
N GLU A 314 -40.06 31.56 -3.65
CA GLU A 314 -39.41 31.84 -4.91
C GLU A 314 -38.24 32.83 -4.73
N ALA A 315 -38.45 33.92 -4.01
CA ALA A 315 -37.37 34.86 -3.69
C ALA A 315 -36.24 34.21 -2.87
N VAL A 316 -36.57 33.29 -1.94
CA VAL A 316 -35.53 32.54 -1.21
C VAL A 316 -34.76 31.61 -2.12
N ARG A 317 -35.43 30.93 -3.07
CA ARG A 317 -34.76 30.08 -4.08
C ARG A 317 -33.83 30.87 -4.98
N GLN A 318 -34.27 32.05 -5.48
CA GLN A 318 -33.43 32.93 -6.29
C GLN A 318 -32.18 33.37 -5.51
N LYS A 319 -32.34 33.73 -4.23
CA LYS A 319 -31.21 34.07 -3.38
C LYS A 319 -30.25 32.90 -3.19
N ILE A 320 -30.77 31.69 -2.98
CA ILE A 320 -29.95 30.46 -2.89
C ILE A 320 -29.16 30.25 -4.19
N ASN A 321 -29.79 30.41 -5.35
CA ASN A 321 -29.11 30.22 -6.64
C ASN A 321 -28.00 31.25 -6.82
N SER A 322 -28.24 32.54 -6.58
CA SER A 322 -27.21 33.58 -6.65
C SER A 322 -26.03 33.31 -5.70
N LEU A 323 -26.31 32.83 -4.48
CA LEU A 323 -25.24 32.43 -3.55
C LEU A 323 -24.47 31.18 -3.99
N LYS A 324 -25.15 30.22 -4.64
CA LYS A 324 -24.50 29.05 -5.24
C LYS A 324 -23.56 29.46 -6.37
N ASP A 325 -23.99 30.35 -7.24
CA ASP A 325 -23.14 30.85 -8.36
C ASP A 325 -21.89 31.52 -7.79
N ARG A 326 -22.04 32.35 -6.77
CA ARG A 326 -20.92 33.01 -6.09
C ARG A 326 -20.00 32.00 -5.39
N ALA A 327 -20.55 30.98 -4.73
CA ALA A 327 -19.77 29.92 -4.11
C ALA A 327 -18.96 29.12 -5.16
N ASN A 328 -19.57 28.81 -6.31
CA ASN A 328 -18.88 28.12 -7.40
C ASN A 328 -17.74 28.94 -7.97
N GLU A 329 -17.93 30.27 -8.19
CA GLU A 329 -16.85 31.14 -8.63
C GLU A 329 -15.64 31.14 -7.69
N LEU A 330 -15.89 31.22 -6.38
CA LEU A 330 -14.83 31.17 -5.37
C LEU A 330 -14.15 29.81 -5.33
N GLU A 331 -14.91 28.72 -5.42
CA GLU A 331 -14.38 27.36 -5.46
C GLU A 331 -13.49 27.13 -6.68
N ILE A 332 -13.92 27.59 -7.86
CA ILE A 332 -13.13 27.54 -9.10
C ILE A 332 -11.81 28.31 -8.92
N ARG A 333 -11.88 29.55 -8.39
CA ARG A 333 -10.69 30.38 -8.16
C ARG A 333 -9.69 29.72 -7.21
N ILE A 334 -10.16 29.15 -6.10
CA ILE A 334 -9.31 28.43 -5.16
C ILE A 334 -8.66 27.23 -5.85
N ASN A 335 -9.45 26.45 -6.59
CA ASN A 335 -8.92 25.29 -7.32
C ASN A 335 -7.88 25.68 -8.36
N GLU A 336 -8.13 26.69 -9.18
CA GLU A 336 -7.18 27.21 -10.16
C GLU A 336 -5.86 27.64 -9.51
N ALA A 337 -5.92 28.32 -8.36
CA ALA A 337 -4.75 28.70 -7.60
C ALA A 337 -3.97 27.49 -7.09
N LEU A 338 -4.63 26.53 -6.45
CA LEU A 338 -3.98 25.34 -5.88
C LEU A 338 -3.34 24.45 -6.95
N PHE A 339 -4.08 24.17 -8.02
CA PHE A 339 -3.58 23.37 -9.15
C PHE A 339 -2.52 24.10 -9.96
N GLY A 340 -2.64 25.43 -10.12
CA GLY A 340 -1.64 26.26 -10.81
C GLY A 340 -0.31 26.37 -10.08
N GLU A 341 -0.30 26.32 -8.75
CA GLU A 341 0.93 26.31 -7.96
C GLU A 341 1.61 24.94 -7.91
N ALA A 342 0.84 23.86 -7.96
CA ALA A 342 1.36 22.51 -7.80
C ALA A 342 2.16 22.08 -9.03
N ARG A 343 3.36 21.54 -8.79
CA ARG A 343 4.20 20.92 -9.81
C ARG A 343 3.98 19.41 -9.88
N VAL A 344 3.59 18.81 -8.76
CA VAL A 344 3.23 17.41 -8.64
C VAL A 344 1.84 17.29 -8.04
N ILE A 345 0.97 16.55 -8.74
CA ILE A 345 -0.28 16.03 -8.18
C ILE A 345 -0.02 14.61 -7.71
N ALA A 346 -0.22 14.35 -6.42
CA ALA A 346 0.03 13.04 -5.82
C ALA A 346 -1.26 12.41 -5.30
N CYS A 347 -1.54 11.16 -5.67
CA CYS A 347 -2.73 10.43 -5.22
C CYS A 347 -2.54 8.91 -5.34
N THR A 348 -3.46 8.13 -4.77
CA THR A 348 -3.52 6.69 -5.07
C THR A 348 -3.99 6.46 -6.51
N LEU A 349 -3.77 5.25 -7.04
CA LEU A 349 -4.25 4.89 -8.38
C LEU A 349 -5.76 5.12 -8.52
N THR A 350 -6.55 4.66 -7.56
CA THR A 350 -8.01 4.92 -7.49
C THR A 350 -8.32 6.41 -7.26
N GLY A 351 -7.48 7.09 -6.48
CA GLY A 351 -7.58 8.53 -6.22
C GLY A 351 -7.41 9.39 -7.48
N SER A 352 -6.75 8.89 -8.52
CA SER A 352 -6.62 9.58 -9.81
C SER A 352 -7.97 9.75 -10.54
N ALA A 353 -8.99 8.98 -10.18
CA ALA A 353 -10.36 9.12 -10.66
C ALA A 353 -11.16 10.18 -9.88
N ASN A 354 -10.56 10.88 -8.91
CA ASN A 354 -11.24 11.92 -8.15
C ASN A 354 -11.79 13.01 -9.08
N ARG A 355 -12.99 13.51 -8.76
CA ARG A 355 -13.67 14.57 -9.52
C ARG A 355 -12.81 15.81 -9.71
N LEU A 356 -11.96 16.15 -8.76
CA LEU A 356 -11.02 17.27 -8.86
C LEU A 356 -10.05 17.14 -10.04
N LEU A 357 -9.77 15.91 -10.48
CA LEU A 357 -8.91 15.60 -11.61
C LEU A 357 -9.70 15.34 -12.91
N ALA A 358 -11.02 15.55 -12.91
CA ALA A 358 -11.82 15.41 -14.11
C ALA A 358 -11.35 16.43 -15.17
N GLY A 359 -11.08 15.97 -16.39
CA GLY A 359 -10.59 16.82 -17.48
C GLY A 359 -9.08 17.13 -17.47
N TYR A 360 -8.36 16.84 -16.37
CA TYR A 360 -6.90 16.99 -16.36
C TYR A 360 -6.21 15.88 -17.15
N ARG A 361 -5.21 16.28 -17.94
CA ARG A 361 -4.25 15.39 -18.60
C ARG A 361 -2.83 15.80 -18.24
N PHE A 362 -1.96 14.81 -18.11
CA PHE A 362 -0.57 15.01 -17.72
C PHE A 362 0.36 14.49 -18.83
N GLY A 363 1.46 15.17 -19.08
CA GLY A 363 2.49 14.66 -19.97
C GLY A 363 3.08 13.36 -19.45
N THR A 364 3.38 13.31 -18.15
CA THR A 364 3.97 12.14 -17.50
C THR A 364 3.20 11.71 -16.25
N LEU A 365 2.97 10.40 -16.16
CA LEU A 365 2.53 9.68 -14.96
C LEU A 365 3.69 8.88 -14.40
N PHE A 366 3.95 9.03 -13.12
CA PHE A 366 4.83 8.15 -12.34
C PHE A 366 3.99 7.24 -11.45
N ILE A 367 4.25 5.94 -11.47
CA ILE A 367 3.61 4.96 -10.57
C ILE A 367 4.70 4.33 -9.73
N ASP A 368 4.71 4.62 -8.42
CA ASP A 368 5.58 3.93 -7.47
C ASP A 368 4.91 2.66 -6.95
N GLU A 369 5.72 1.68 -6.54
CA GLU A 369 5.27 0.35 -6.13
C GLU A 369 4.37 -0.34 -7.18
N ALA A 370 4.67 -0.15 -8.46
CA ALA A 370 3.86 -0.66 -9.58
C ALA A 370 3.73 -2.19 -9.59
N ALA A 371 4.67 -2.91 -8.98
CA ALA A 371 4.61 -4.36 -8.86
C ALA A 371 3.55 -4.87 -7.86
N GLN A 372 2.97 -3.98 -7.04
CA GLN A 372 1.93 -4.33 -6.06
C GLN A 372 0.52 -4.01 -6.54
N ALA A 373 0.37 -3.40 -7.69
CA ALA A 373 -0.91 -2.99 -8.24
C ALA A 373 -1.42 -3.99 -9.28
N LEU A 374 -2.71 -4.30 -9.22
CA LEU A 374 -3.38 -4.96 -10.33
C LEU A 374 -3.27 -4.09 -11.59
N GLU A 375 -3.10 -4.72 -12.74
CA GLU A 375 -3.02 -4.00 -14.02
C GLU A 375 -4.22 -3.08 -14.23
N ALA A 376 -5.43 -3.55 -13.93
CA ALA A 376 -6.65 -2.76 -14.02
C ALA A 376 -6.60 -1.46 -13.20
N ALA A 377 -5.97 -1.49 -12.02
CA ALA A 377 -5.78 -0.30 -11.20
C ALA A 377 -4.81 0.71 -11.83
N CYS A 378 -3.73 0.23 -12.45
CA CYS A 378 -2.79 1.10 -13.18
C CYS A 378 -3.50 1.86 -14.32
N TRP A 379 -4.38 1.19 -15.05
CA TRP A 379 -5.12 1.81 -16.15
C TRP A 379 -6.05 2.95 -15.71
N ILE A 380 -6.48 3.00 -14.44
CA ILE A 380 -7.26 4.14 -13.92
C ILE A 380 -6.45 5.45 -14.06
N ALA A 381 -5.18 5.43 -13.73
CA ALA A 381 -4.30 6.60 -13.81
C ALA A 381 -3.73 6.81 -15.23
N ILE A 382 -3.38 5.73 -15.94
CA ILE A 382 -2.77 5.78 -17.28
C ILE A 382 -3.66 6.50 -18.29
N ARG A 383 -4.98 6.40 -18.16
CA ARG A 383 -5.93 7.14 -19.01
C ARG A 383 -5.72 8.66 -19.02
N LYS A 384 -5.03 9.20 -18.02
CA LYS A 384 -4.80 10.64 -17.82
C LYS A 384 -3.42 11.12 -18.28
N ALA A 385 -2.60 10.25 -18.85
CA ALA A 385 -1.23 10.59 -19.18
C ALA A 385 -0.82 10.21 -20.60
N ASP A 386 0.21 10.87 -21.10
CA ASP A 386 0.77 10.62 -22.43
C ASP A 386 1.96 9.65 -22.39
N ARG A 387 2.69 9.59 -21.28
CA ARG A 387 3.74 8.59 -21.00
C ARG A 387 3.69 8.11 -19.57
N VAL A 388 4.26 6.94 -19.31
CA VAL A 388 4.17 6.23 -18.04
C VAL A 388 5.55 5.81 -17.56
N ILE A 389 5.90 6.19 -16.35
CA ILE A 389 7.11 5.75 -15.67
C ILE A 389 6.69 4.86 -14.50
N LEU A 390 7.14 3.62 -14.53
CA LEU A 390 6.87 2.64 -13.47
C LEU A 390 8.10 2.47 -12.58
N ALA A 391 7.91 2.48 -11.29
CA ALA A 391 8.95 2.11 -10.33
C ALA A 391 8.44 1.00 -9.43
N GLY A 392 9.27 0.02 -9.12
CA GLY A 392 8.88 -1.12 -8.30
C GLY A 392 9.88 -2.25 -8.35
N ASP A 393 9.48 -3.37 -7.78
CA ASP A 393 10.27 -4.60 -7.79
C ASP A 393 9.34 -5.81 -7.92
N HIS A 394 9.29 -6.39 -9.10
CA HIS A 394 8.44 -7.56 -9.37
C HIS A 394 8.93 -8.87 -8.73
N CYS A 395 10.12 -8.86 -8.14
CA CYS A 395 10.64 -9.95 -7.30
C CYS A 395 10.23 -9.83 -5.83
N GLN A 396 9.49 -8.78 -5.46
CA GLN A 396 8.84 -8.61 -4.16
C GLN A 396 7.34 -8.91 -4.25
N LEU A 397 6.56 -8.49 -3.22
CA LEU A 397 5.16 -8.87 -3.12
C LEU A 397 4.33 -8.46 -4.35
N PRO A 398 3.50 -9.39 -4.86
CA PRO A 398 2.54 -9.12 -5.91
C PRO A 398 1.28 -8.44 -5.34
N PRO A 399 0.37 -7.96 -6.20
CA PRO A 399 -0.95 -7.57 -5.75
C PRO A 399 -1.69 -8.75 -5.09
N THR A 400 -2.52 -8.43 -4.09
CA THR A 400 -3.33 -9.44 -3.42
C THR A 400 -4.50 -9.85 -4.31
N VAL A 401 -4.59 -11.13 -4.62
CA VAL A 401 -5.72 -11.77 -5.29
C VAL A 401 -6.26 -12.85 -4.35
N LYS A 402 -7.54 -12.78 -4.00
CA LYS A 402 -8.17 -13.68 -3.03
C LYS A 402 -8.76 -14.93 -3.67
N ASN A 403 -9.22 -14.82 -4.91
CA ASN A 403 -9.70 -15.96 -5.69
C ASN A 403 -8.50 -16.79 -6.20
N PRO A 404 -8.33 -18.05 -5.71
CA PRO A 404 -7.19 -18.87 -6.11
C PRO A 404 -7.19 -19.26 -7.60
N GLU A 405 -8.36 -19.33 -8.22
CA GLU A 405 -8.48 -19.66 -9.64
C GLU A 405 -8.07 -18.46 -10.49
N ALA A 406 -8.61 -17.28 -10.22
CA ALA A 406 -8.22 -16.05 -10.89
C ALA A 406 -6.71 -15.77 -10.74
N ALA A 407 -6.13 -16.04 -9.56
CA ALA A 407 -4.69 -15.93 -9.32
C ALA A 407 -3.88 -16.90 -10.21
N ARG A 408 -4.30 -18.16 -10.31
CA ARG A 408 -3.65 -19.18 -11.18
C ARG A 408 -3.75 -18.84 -12.66
N GLU A 409 -4.85 -18.24 -13.08
CA GLU A 409 -5.08 -17.83 -14.47
C GLU A 409 -4.40 -16.52 -14.85
N GLY A 410 -3.77 -15.82 -13.89
CA GLY A 410 -2.88 -14.70 -14.15
C GLY A 410 -3.42 -13.32 -13.81
N LEU A 411 -4.47 -13.20 -12.99
CA LEU A 411 -4.94 -11.88 -12.52
C LEU A 411 -3.87 -11.13 -11.72
N GLY A 412 -3.00 -11.85 -11.02
CA GLY A 412 -1.88 -11.30 -10.27
C GLY A 412 -0.67 -10.87 -11.12
N HIS A 413 -0.70 -11.08 -12.44
CA HIS A 413 0.36 -10.58 -13.33
C HIS A 413 0.21 -9.06 -13.48
N THR A 414 1.22 -8.33 -13.03
CA THR A 414 1.19 -6.87 -13.03
C THR A 414 1.56 -6.29 -14.38
N LEU A 415 1.10 -5.07 -14.66
CA LEU A 415 1.51 -4.33 -15.86
C LEU A 415 3.04 -4.21 -15.94
N MET A 416 3.71 -3.97 -14.81
CA MET A 416 5.17 -3.91 -14.76
C MET A 416 5.81 -5.20 -15.25
N GLN A 417 5.34 -6.38 -14.80
CA GLN A 417 5.84 -7.68 -15.27
C GLN A 417 5.63 -7.88 -16.78
N CYS A 418 4.47 -7.48 -17.29
CA CYS A 418 4.17 -7.55 -18.70
C CYS A 418 5.15 -6.71 -19.52
N ILE A 419 5.41 -5.47 -19.11
CA ILE A 419 6.32 -4.57 -19.81
C ILE A 419 7.77 -5.04 -19.70
N VAL A 420 8.22 -5.47 -18.51
CA VAL A 420 9.58 -6.06 -18.33
C VAL A 420 9.82 -7.21 -19.31
N LYS A 421 8.82 -8.06 -19.51
CA LYS A 421 8.91 -9.21 -20.44
C LYS A 421 8.88 -8.79 -21.90
N ASN A 422 8.01 -7.85 -22.26
CA ASN A 422 7.76 -7.46 -23.65
C ASN A 422 8.72 -6.39 -24.16
N LYS A 423 9.21 -5.52 -23.28
CA LYS A 423 10.02 -4.32 -23.59
C LYS A 423 11.22 -4.21 -22.64
N PRO A 424 12.14 -5.19 -22.61
CA PRO A 424 13.26 -5.19 -21.66
C PRO A 424 14.18 -3.96 -21.81
N ASP A 425 14.22 -3.35 -22.99
CA ASP A 425 15.06 -2.17 -23.27
C ASP A 425 14.62 -0.91 -22.49
N CYS A 426 13.37 -0.85 -22.00
CA CYS A 426 12.91 0.27 -21.18
C CYS A 426 13.20 0.10 -19.68
N VAL A 427 13.80 -1.03 -19.27
CA VAL A 427 14.06 -1.37 -17.87
C VAL A 427 15.44 -0.90 -17.44
N SER A 428 15.54 -0.25 -16.31
CA SER A 428 16.78 0.04 -15.60
C SER A 428 16.80 -0.67 -14.27
N LEU A 429 17.72 -1.62 -14.10
CA LEU A 429 17.94 -2.29 -12.82
C LEU A 429 18.91 -1.49 -11.97
N LEU A 430 18.49 -1.07 -10.79
CA LEU A 430 19.38 -0.48 -9.78
C LEU A 430 20.18 -1.61 -9.13
N ARG A 431 21.51 -1.50 -9.11
CA ARG A 431 22.38 -2.61 -8.70
C ARG A 431 23.07 -2.40 -7.36
N MET A 432 23.36 -1.14 -6.98
CA MET A 432 24.03 -0.82 -5.73
C MET A 432 23.00 -0.70 -4.60
N GLN A 433 23.12 -1.56 -3.58
CA GLN A 433 22.26 -1.49 -2.39
C GLN A 433 23.02 -0.90 -1.18
N TYR A 434 22.28 -0.18 -0.33
CA TYR A 434 22.77 0.59 0.81
C TYR A 434 22.12 0.17 2.14
N ARG A 435 21.53 -1.02 2.19
CA ARG A 435 20.77 -1.50 3.35
C ARG A 435 21.47 -2.62 4.09
N MET A 436 21.74 -3.70 3.38
CA MET A 436 22.05 -5.00 3.97
C MET A 436 23.55 -5.25 4.02
N ASN A 437 23.99 -5.99 5.05
CA ASN A 437 25.25 -6.72 4.99
C ASN A 437 25.30 -7.61 3.73
N ASP A 438 26.46 -7.74 3.12
CA ASP A 438 26.66 -8.46 1.86
C ASP A 438 26.22 -9.92 1.92
N GLU A 439 26.48 -10.61 3.03
CA GLU A 439 26.10 -12.02 3.22
C GLU A 439 24.58 -12.21 3.30
N ILE A 440 23.85 -11.25 3.85
CA ILE A 440 22.37 -11.27 3.86
C ILE A 440 21.84 -11.04 2.43
N MET A 441 22.44 -10.13 1.68
CA MET A 441 21.99 -9.73 0.35
C MET A 441 22.30 -10.78 -0.73
N ARG A 442 23.44 -11.46 -0.63
CA ARG A 442 24.00 -12.29 -1.72
C ARG A 442 23.05 -13.39 -2.18
N PHE A 443 22.42 -14.11 -1.26
CA PHE A 443 21.45 -15.14 -1.63
C PHE A 443 20.27 -14.58 -2.44
N SER A 444 19.69 -13.47 -1.99
CA SER A 444 18.61 -12.80 -2.72
C SER A 444 19.08 -12.29 -4.09
N SER A 445 20.30 -11.76 -4.17
CA SER A 445 20.91 -11.33 -5.44
C SER A 445 20.99 -12.46 -6.45
N GLU A 446 21.51 -13.61 -6.05
CA GLU A 446 21.69 -14.77 -6.94
C GLU A 446 20.36 -15.37 -7.38
N TRP A 447 19.41 -15.52 -6.43
CA TRP A 447 18.14 -16.19 -6.74
C TRP A 447 17.17 -15.32 -7.55
N PHE A 448 17.04 -14.04 -7.21
CA PHE A 448 16.01 -13.16 -7.76
C PHE A 448 16.53 -12.15 -8.80
N TYR A 449 17.79 -11.76 -8.72
CA TYR A 449 18.35 -10.66 -9.50
C TYR A 449 19.55 -11.06 -10.36
N GLY A 450 19.74 -12.36 -10.60
CA GLY A 450 20.80 -12.90 -11.48
C GLY A 450 22.22 -12.56 -11.02
N GLY A 451 22.44 -12.40 -9.71
CA GLY A 451 23.74 -12.06 -9.14
C GLY A 451 24.21 -10.62 -9.41
N MET A 452 23.30 -9.75 -9.88
CA MET A 452 23.69 -8.39 -10.32
C MET A 452 23.74 -7.34 -9.21
N LEU A 453 23.25 -7.64 -7.99
CA LEU A 453 23.30 -6.69 -6.90
C LEU A 453 24.68 -6.64 -6.26
N GLN A 454 25.06 -5.45 -5.84
CA GLN A 454 26.33 -5.16 -5.17
C GLN A 454 26.06 -4.34 -3.92
N SER A 455 26.75 -4.66 -2.83
CA SER A 455 26.68 -3.87 -1.60
C SER A 455 27.59 -2.67 -1.68
N ALA A 456 27.09 -1.52 -1.28
CA ALA A 456 27.91 -0.33 -1.11
C ALA A 456 28.97 -0.56 -0.03
N PRO A 457 30.17 0.03 -0.16
CA PRO A 457 31.29 -0.23 0.77
C PRO A 457 30.94 -0.02 2.24
N GLU A 458 30.11 0.98 2.55
CA GLU A 458 29.71 1.38 3.89
C GLU A 458 28.77 0.37 4.59
N VAL A 459 28.10 -0.50 3.85
CA VAL A 459 27.19 -1.50 4.41
C VAL A 459 27.68 -2.93 4.22
N LYS A 460 28.69 -3.15 3.39
CA LYS A 460 29.16 -4.46 2.97
C LYS A 460 29.48 -5.40 4.13
N TYR A 461 30.16 -4.88 5.15
CA TYR A 461 30.59 -5.62 6.35
C TYR A 461 29.90 -5.14 7.61
N ARG A 462 28.74 -4.52 7.48
CA ARG A 462 28.02 -3.94 8.60
C ARG A 462 27.52 -5.04 9.53
N SER A 463 27.87 -4.95 10.81
CA SER A 463 27.48 -5.90 11.84
C SER A 463 27.22 -5.18 13.16
N ILE A 464 26.48 -5.83 14.07
CA ILE A 464 26.22 -5.30 15.42
C ILE A 464 27.33 -5.73 16.37
N LEU A 465 27.75 -6.96 16.26
CA LEU A 465 28.83 -7.54 17.08
C LEU A 465 30.02 -7.90 16.19
N ASP A 466 31.22 -7.70 16.71
CA ASP A 466 32.43 -8.13 16.03
C ASP A 466 32.46 -9.66 15.93
N PHE A 467 32.87 -10.15 14.77
CA PHE A 467 32.95 -11.60 14.47
C PHE A 467 31.61 -12.36 14.54
N ASP A 468 30.47 -11.63 14.50
CA ASP A 468 29.15 -12.26 14.42
C ASP A 468 28.80 -12.66 12.99
N THR A 469 28.09 -13.76 12.82
CA THR A 469 27.60 -14.20 11.53
C THR A 469 26.34 -13.41 11.17
N PRO A 470 26.31 -12.70 10.03
CA PRO A 470 25.16 -11.85 9.67
C PRO A 470 23.86 -12.62 9.43
N ILE A 471 23.95 -13.88 9.01
CA ILE A 471 22.80 -14.73 8.70
C ILE A 471 22.96 -16.12 9.33
N GLU A 472 21.93 -16.57 10.05
CA GLU A 472 21.89 -17.88 10.70
C GLU A 472 20.60 -18.61 10.42
N TRP A 473 20.67 -19.96 10.35
CA TRP A 473 19.51 -20.83 10.33
C TRP A 473 19.51 -21.73 11.57
N ILE A 474 18.47 -21.61 12.39
CA ILE A 474 18.24 -22.49 13.54
C ILE A 474 17.29 -23.59 13.09
N ASN A 475 17.82 -24.80 12.97
CA ASN A 475 17.02 -25.95 12.58
C ASN A 475 16.17 -26.45 13.76
N THR A 476 14.86 -26.48 13.56
CA THR A 476 13.89 -26.91 14.59
C THR A 476 13.50 -28.40 14.49
N GLU A 477 14.07 -29.14 13.53
CA GLU A 477 13.76 -30.56 13.27
C GLU A 477 13.95 -31.45 14.53
N GLU A 478 15.08 -31.31 15.20
CA GLU A 478 15.39 -32.13 16.39
C GLU A 478 14.57 -31.76 17.62
N LEU A 479 14.00 -30.55 17.65
CA LEU A 479 13.23 -30.02 18.76
C LEU A 479 11.77 -30.48 18.75
N LYS A 480 11.35 -31.27 17.74
CA LYS A 480 9.97 -31.76 17.56
C LYS A 480 8.93 -30.63 17.60
N CYS A 481 9.29 -29.47 17.06
CA CYS A 481 8.40 -28.33 16.95
C CYS A 481 7.31 -28.64 15.91
N ASN A 482 6.09 -28.88 16.35
CA ASN A 482 4.97 -29.25 15.46
C ASN A 482 4.12 -28.05 15.10
N GLU A 483 3.71 -27.98 13.83
CA GLU A 483 2.71 -27.01 13.41
C GLU A 483 1.31 -27.44 13.84
N GLU A 484 0.49 -26.48 14.32
CA GLU A 484 -0.89 -26.69 14.71
C GLU A 484 -1.83 -25.77 13.91
N PHE A 485 -3.05 -26.24 13.67
CA PHE A 485 -4.11 -25.38 13.15
C PHE A 485 -4.79 -24.62 14.29
N VAL A 486 -5.01 -23.32 14.10
CA VAL A 486 -5.70 -22.48 15.07
C VAL A 486 -6.96 -21.89 14.46
N GLY A 487 -8.12 -22.28 15.02
CA GLY A 487 -9.44 -21.74 14.69
C GLY A 487 -9.95 -22.09 13.28
N ASP A 488 -11.16 -21.60 12.95
CA ASP A 488 -11.87 -21.88 11.70
C ASP A 488 -11.26 -21.19 10.45
N SER A 489 -10.15 -20.48 10.60
CA SER A 489 -9.62 -19.60 9.54
C SER A 489 -8.30 -20.06 8.90
N TYR A 490 -7.98 -21.35 8.97
CA TYR A 490 -6.74 -21.93 8.42
C TYR A 490 -5.44 -21.25 8.91
N GLY A 491 -5.47 -20.64 10.10
CA GLY A 491 -4.28 -20.14 10.76
C GLY A 491 -3.37 -21.29 11.18
N ARG A 492 -2.06 -21.09 11.06
CA ARG A 492 -1.07 -22.04 11.56
C ARG A 492 -0.21 -21.38 12.63
N ILE A 493 0.16 -22.18 13.62
CA ILE A 493 1.03 -21.77 14.71
C ILE A 493 2.02 -22.92 14.99
N ASN A 494 3.21 -22.56 15.40
CA ASN A 494 4.21 -23.45 15.96
C ASN A 494 4.70 -22.79 17.24
N LYS A 495 4.18 -23.26 18.38
CA LYS A 495 4.40 -22.61 19.68
C LYS A 495 5.85 -22.70 20.12
N GLU A 496 6.44 -23.88 19.99
CA GLU A 496 7.81 -24.14 20.37
C GLU A 496 8.78 -23.30 19.54
N GLU A 497 8.53 -23.15 18.22
CA GLU A 497 9.33 -22.30 17.34
C GLU A 497 9.17 -20.82 17.71
N ALA A 498 7.96 -20.39 18.12
CA ALA A 498 7.74 -19.02 18.58
C ALA A 498 8.49 -18.73 19.90
N GLU A 499 8.45 -19.67 20.86
CA GLU A 499 9.16 -19.55 22.13
C GLU A 499 10.66 -19.50 21.89
N LEU A 500 11.19 -20.38 21.04
CA LEU A 500 12.59 -20.38 20.64
C LEU A 500 12.97 -19.06 19.94
N SER A 501 12.11 -18.49 19.09
CA SER A 501 12.35 -17.20 18.45
C SER A 501 12.53 -16.07 19.48
N VAL A 502 11.71 -16.07 20.52
CA VAL A 502 11.78 -15.09 21.61
C VAL A 502 13.02 -15.31 22.48
N GLU A 503 13.38 -16.58 22.75
CA GLU A 503 14.61 -16.92 23.47
C GLU A 503 15.87 -16.50 22.71
N GLN A 504 15.92 -16.71 21.39
CA GLN A 504 17.03 -16.26 20.56
C GLN A 504 17.16 -14.74 20.57
N LEU A 505 16.04 -14.01 20.48
CA LEU A 505 16.06 -12.56 20.61
C LEU A 505 16.61 -12.12 21.98
N LYS A 506 16.15 -12.77 23.05
CA LYS A 506 16.59 -12.49 24.42
C LYS A 506 18.08 -12.73 24.60
N ALA A 507 18.57 -13.86 24.09
CA ALA A 507 19.99 -14.22 24.12
C ALA A 507 20.83 -13.22 23.32
N TYR A 508 20.35 -12.79 22.14
CA TYR A 508 21.08 -11.87 21.29
C TYR A 508 21.12 -10.45 21.89
N ILE A 509 20.03 -9.94 22.48
CA ILE A 509 20.03 -8.69 23.25
C ILE A 509 20.99 -8.79 24.45
N GLY A 510 21.05 -9.97 25.09
CA GLY A 510 22.02 -10.24 26.17
C GLY A 510 23.47 -10.15 25.71
N LYS A 511 23.80 -10.67 24.52
CA LYS A 511 25.14 -10.57 23.91
C LYS A 511 25.52 -9.11 23.56
N ILE A 512 24.58 -8.32 23.04
CA ILE A 512 24.80 -6.90 22.73
C ILE A 512 25.00 -6.09 24.01
N GLY A 513 24.29 -6.44 25.07
CA GLY A 513 24.18 -5.65 26.29
C GLY A 513 22.99 -4.69 26.25
N LYS A 514 22.20 -4.67 27.33
CA LYS A 514 20.95 -3.90 27.40
C LYS A 514 21.13 -2.40 27.19
N GLU A 515 22.16 -1.85 27.80
CA GLU A 515 22.49 -0.42 27.69
C GLU A 515 22.87 -0.06 26.26
N ARG A 516 23.80 -0.78 25.65
CA ARG A 516 24.23 -0.58 24.28
C ARG A 516 23.08 -0.71 23.28
N PHE A 517 22.18 -1.70 23.48
CA PHE A 517 21.01 -1.90 22.62
C PHE A 517 20.12 -0.65 22.58
N LEU A 518 19.90 -0.01 23.74
CA LEU A 518 19.06 1.19 23.86
C LEU A 518 19.77 2.46 23.35
N ASP A 519 21.04 2.62 23.69
CA ASP A 519 21.84 3.79 23.33
C ASP A 519 22.06 3.88 21.82
N GLU A 520 22.36 2.76 21.17
CA GLU A 520 22.51 2.67 19.71
C GLU A 520 21.15 2.62 18.97
N ARG A 521 20.03 2.58 19.71
CA ARG A 521 18.66 2.51 19.18
C ARG A 521 18.46 1.37 18.19
N ILE A 522 19.02 0.21 18.50
CA ILE A 522 18.89 -0.99 17.67
C ILE A 522 17.43 -1.39 17.60
N ASP A 523 16.95 -1.64 16.40
CA ASP A 523 15.57 -2.02 16.14
C ASP A 523 15.46 -3.49 15.65
N VAL A 524 14.35 -4.14 16.01
CA VAL A 524 14.11 -5.57 15.76
C VAL A 524 12.81 -5.80 15.04
N GLY A 525 12.83 -6.71 14.06
CA GLY A 525 11.65 -7.26 13.43
C GLY A 525 11.51 -8.76 13.71
N LEU A 526 10.38 -9.17 14.28
CA LEU A 526 9.97 -10.57 14.28
C LEU A 526 8.93 -10.77 13.19
N ILE A 527 9.22 -11.64 12.24
CA ILE A 527 8.42 -11.85 11.05
C ILE A 527 7.92 -13.29 10.99
N SER A 528 6.65 -13.47 10.68
CA SER A 528 6.11 -14.80 10.34
C SER A 528 5.12 -14.69 9.18
N PRO A 529 5.01 -15.71 8.31
CA PRO A 529 4.01 -15.73 7.25
C PRO A 529 2.56 -15.90 7.77
N TYR A 530 2.39 -16.28 9.04
CA TYR A 530 1.07 -16.61 9.61
C TYR A 530 0.65 -15.65 10.71
N LYS A 531 -0.55 -15.06 10.59
CA LYS A 531 -1.09 -14.12 11.60
C LYS A 531 -1.23 -14.75 12.99
N ALA A 532 -1.59 -16.03 13.08
CA ALA A 532 -1.69 -16.72 14.37
C ALA A 532 -0.33 -16.76 15.10
N GLN A 533 0.76 -17.04 14.38
CA GLN A 533 2.11 -17.00 14.92
C GLN A 533 2.50 -15.59 15.39
N VAL A 534 2.20 -14.59 14.59
CA VAL A 534 2.44 -13.17 14.94
C VAL A 534 1.73 -12.79 16.24
N GLN A 535 0.46 -13.18 16.40
CA GLN A 535 -0.29 -12.90 17.63
C GLN A 535 0.32 -13.60 18.83
N TYR A 536 0.76 -14.84 18.69
CA TYR A 536 1.39 -15.59 19.77
C TYR A 536 2.75 -14.99 20.15
N LEU A 537 3.59 -14.63 19.19
CA LEU A 537 4.85 -13.91 19.42
C LEU A 537 4.62 -12.61 20.20
N ARG A 538 3.60 -11.82 19.83
CA ARG A 538 3.22 -10.60 20.56
C ARG A 538 2.83 -10.90 22.02
N GLN A 539 2.10 -11.99 22.27
CA GLN A 539 1.73 -12.41 23.62
C GLN A 539 2.94 -12.82 24.46
N LEU A 540 3.88 -13.57 23.88
CA LEU A 540 5.11 -13.98 24.55
C LEU A 540 5.95 -12.76 24.98
N LEU A 541 6.17 -11.82 24.06
CA LEU A 541 6.91 -10.57 24.35
C LEU A 541 6.21 -9.71 25.42
N LYS A 542 4.87 -9.71 25.44
CA LYS A 542 4.10 -8.97 26.46
C LYS A 542 4.19 -9.62 27.83
N ARG A 543 4.29 -10.95 27.90
CA ARG A 543 4.35 -11.72 29.17
C ARG A 543 5.73 -11.69 29.81
N ASP A 544 6.82 -11.65 29.02
CA ASP A 544 8.19 -11.66 29.57
C ASP A 544 8.60 -10.23 30.00
N PRO A 545 8.86 -10.01 31.31
CA PRO A 545 9.29 -8.72 31.84
C PRO A 545 10.61 -8.23 31.25
N PHE A 546 11.46 -9.13 30.75
CA PHE A 546 12.73 -8.78 30.11
C PHE A 546 12.55 -7.78 28.99
N PHE A 547 11.50 -7.93 28.18
CA PHE A 547 11.27 -7.11 27.01
C PHE A 547 10.58 -5.76 27.30
N LYS A 548 10.19 -5.50 28.56
CA LYS A 548 9.50 -4.24 28.92
C LYS A 548 10.23 -2.97 28.45
N PRO A 549 11.55 -2.81 28.64
CA PRO A 549 12.28 -1.63 28.17
C PRO A 549 12.49 -1.58 26.65
N PHE A 550 12.38 -2.72 25.95
CA PHE A 550 12.68 -2.86 24.52
C PHE A 550 11.44 -2.86 23.61
N ARG A 551 10.22 -2.82 24.17
CA ARG A 551 8.97 -2.99 23.40
C ARG A 551 8.82 -2.00 22.25
N SER A 552 9.24 -0.75 22.43
CA SER A 552 9.18 0.27 21.38
C SER A 552 10.15 0.01 20.21
N ALA A 553 11.21 -0.76 20.46
CA ALA A 553 12.20 -1.12 19.44
C ALA A 553 11.88 -2.45 18.73
N ILE A 554 10.89 -3.22 19.22
CA ILE A 554 10.55 -4.52 18.67
C ILE A 554 9.21 -4.44 17.94
N THR A 555 9.24 -4.75 16.65
CA THR A 555 8.03 -4.85 15.81
C THR A 555 7.76 -6.31 15.46
N VAL A 556 6.55 -6.80 15.69
CA VAL A 556 6.12 -8.16 15.29
C VAL A 556 5.00 -8.05 14.27
N ASN A 557 5.21 -8.59 13.07
CA ASN A 557 4.19 -8.52 12.02
C ASN A 557 4.34 -9.66 11.00
N THR A 558 3.36 -9.77 10.11
CA THR A 558 3.46 -10.64 8.94
C THR A 558 4.46 -10.08 7.93
N VAL A 559 4.88 -10.90 6.97
CA VAL A 559 5.77 -10.48 5.87
C VAL A 559 5.18 -9.27 5.13
N ASP A 560 3.88 -9.32 4.82
CA ASP A 560 3.19 -8.23 4.13
C ASP A 560 3.20 -6.92 4.94
N GLY A 561 3.06 -7.02 6.28
CA GLY A 561 3.11 -5.87 7.18
C GLY A 561 4.50 -5.26 7.37
N PHE A 562 5.56 -5.97 6.96
CA PHE A 562 6.94 -5.45 6.95
C PHE A 562 7.37 -4.84 5.61
N GLN A 563 6.52 -4.87 4.60
CA GLN A 563 6.88 -4.31 3.32
C GLN A 563 7.22 -2.80 3.42
N GLY A 564 8.29 -2.39 2.74
CA GLY A 564 8.80 -1.02 2.81
C GLY A 564 9.58 -0.67 4.08
N GLN A 565 9.58 -1.54 5.10
CA GLN A 565 10.31 -1.33 6.36
C GLN A 565 11.66 -2.06 6.33
N GLU A 566 12.53 -1.73 7.27
CA GLU A 566 13.82 -2.39 7.51
C GLU A 566 14.14 -2.37 9.00
N ARG A 567 14.93 -3.32 9.48
CA ARG A 567 15.36 -3.44 10.88
C ARG A 567 16.82 -3.87 10.95
N ASP A 568 17.48 -3.50 12.03
CA ASP A 568 18.86 -3.91 12.29
C ASP A 568 18.96 -5.43 12.47
N ILE A 569 18.02 -5.99 13.23
CA ILE A 569 17.88 -7.41 13.49
C ILE A 569 16.54 -7.89 12.97
N VAL A 570 16.52 -8.98 12.21
CA VAL A 570 15.29 -9.65 11.80
C VAL A 570 15.35 -11.11 12.22
N ILE A 571 14.27 -11.58 12.84
CA ILE A 571 14.05 -12.98 13.17
C ILE A 571 12.82 -13.44 12.39
N ILE A 572 12.97 -14.53 11.62
CA ILE A 572 11.89 -15.12 10.82
C ILE A 572 11.50 -16.46 11.41
N SER A 573 10.23 -16.61 11.81
CA SER A 573 9.63 -17.88 12.22
C SER A 573 8.80 -18.43 11.05
N LEU A 574 9.23 -19.55 10.45
CA LEU A 574 8.66 -20.14 9.24
C LEU A 574 7.45 -21.04 9.53
N VAL A 575 7.30 -21.53 10.75
CA VAL A 575 6.15 -22.29 11.28
C VAL A 575 6.00 -23.71 10.74
N ARG A 576 6.30 -23.92 9.45
CA ARG A 576 5.99 -25.16 8.75
C ARG A 576 6.90 -26.31 9.20
N ALA A 577 6.25 -27.34 9.77
CA ALA A 577 6.88 -28.59 10.24
C ALA A 577 5.89 -29.72 10.05
N ASN A 578 6.04 -30.53 8.98
CA ASN A 578 5.16 -31.65 8.66
C ASN A 578 5.87 -32.71 7.81
N GLU A 579 5.41 -33.95 7.91
CA GLU A 579 6.00 -35.08 7.21
C GLU A 579 5.81 -35.05 5.69
N GLU A 580 4.75 -34.39 5.20
CA GLU A 580 4.44 -34.29 3.77
C GLU A 580 5.32 -33.28 3.02
N GLY A 581 6.10 -32.46 3.70
CA GLY A 581 6.90 -31.40 3.09
C GLY A 581 6.07 -30.27 2.48
N GLN A 582 4.87 -30.06 3.00
CA GLN A 582 3.98 -29.00 2.53
C GLN A 582 4.39 -27.65 3.13
N ILE A 583 4.74 -26.70 2.28
CA ILE A 583 5.22 -25.38 2.72
C ILE A 583 4.15 -24.28 2.65
N GLY A 584 2.97 -24.53 2.04
CA GLY A 584 1.84 -23.60 2.04
C GLY A 584 2.19 -22.21 1.49
N PHE A 585 1.95 -21.16 2.27
CA PHE A 585 2.23 -19.76 1.87
C PHE A 585 3.71 -19.48 1.57
N LEU A 586 4.62 -20.29 2.08
CA LEU A 586 6.05 -20.18 1.79
C LEU A 586 6.42 -20.56 0.34
N ASN A 587 5.46 -21.10 -0.43
CA ASN A 587 5.66 -21.37 -1.85
C ASN A 587 5.75 -20.08 -2.71
N ASP A 588 5.19 -18.97 -2.24
CA ASP A 588 5.44 -17.66 -2.86
C ASP A 588 6.79 -17.10 -2.38
N LEU A 589 7.83 -17.40 -3.13
CA LEU A 589 9.21 -17.06 -2.79
C LEU A 589 9.47 -15.54 -2.69
N ARG A 590 8.62 -14.73 -3.31
CA ARG A 590 8.70 -13.26 -3.20
C ARG A 590 8.48 -12.80 -1.77
N ARG A 591 7.65 -13.51 -0.99
CA ARG A 591 7.51 -13.26 0.45
C ARG A 591 8.81 -13.51 1.20
N MET A 592 9.51 -14.59 0.87
CA MET A 592 10.82 -14.85 1.48
C MET A 592 11.85 -13.81 1.08
N ASN A 593 11.86 -13.38 -0.19
CA ASN A 593 12.72 -12.28 -0.62
C ASN A 593 12.47 -11.01 0.19
N VAL A 594 11.19 -10.66 0.42
CA VAL A 594 10.83 -9.52 1.26
C VAL A 594 11.31 -9.75 2.69
N ALA A 595 11.05 -10.89 3.31
CA ALA A 595 11.41 -11.16 4.70
C ALA A 595 12.93 -11.09 4.93
N ILE A 596 13.72 -11.76 4.08
CA ILE A 596 15.19 -11.77 4.16
C ILE A 596 15.75 -10.35 4.01
N THR A 597 15.24 -9.59 3.05
CA THR A 597 15.76 -8.26 2.73
C THR A 597 15.27 -7.13 3.66
N ARG A 598 14.59 -7.50 4.77
CA ARG A 598 14.28 -6.53 5.85
C ARG A 598 15.44 -6.32 6.81
N ALA A 599 16.35 -7.29 6.91
CA ALA A 599 17.49 -7.23 7.83
C ALA A 599 18.61 -6.33 7.29
N ARG A 600 19.11 -5.44 8.13
CA ARG A 600 20.28 -4.63 7.85
C ARG A 600 21.59 -5.33 8.24
N MET A 601 21.66 -5.88 9.44
CA MET A 601 22.90 -6.37 10.05
C MET A 601 22.83 -7.82 10.55
N LYS A 602 21.68 -8.28 11.03
CA LYS A 602 21.48 -9.63 11.55
C LYS A 602 20.17 -10.23 11.07
N LEU A 603 20.26 -11.44 10.55
CA LEU A 603 19.12 -12.26 10.14
C LEU A 603 19.18 -13.63 10.80
N ILE A 604 18.16 -14.00 11.55
CA ILE A 604 18.00 -15.33 12.16
C ILE A 604 16.74 -15.97 11.58
N ILE A 605 16.88 -17.14 10.97
CA ILE A 605 15.77 -17.89 10.40
C ILE A 605 15.56 -19.14 11.25
N LEU A 606 14.33 -19.35 11.74
CA LEU A 606 13.92 -20.57 12.44
C LEU A 606 12.99 -21.39 11.55
N GLY A 607 13.25 -22.65 11.42
CA GLY A 607 12.39 -23.54 10.63
C GLY A 607 12.92 -24.98 10.55
N ASP A 608 11.97 -25.90 10.35
CA ASP A 608 12.23 -27.32 10.20
C ASP A 608 12.88 -27.60 8.83
N ALA A 609 14.17 -27.96 8.87
CA ALA A 609 14.93 -28.25 7.65
C ALA A 609 14.38 -29.48 6.90
N SER A 610 13.86 -30.51 7.58
CA SER A 610 13.32 -31.72 6.97
C SER A 610 12.08 -31.46 6.11
N THR A 611 11.25 -30.51 6.52
CA THR A 611 10.07 -30.04 5.77
C THR A 611 10.48 -29.08 4.64
N LEU A 612 11.23 -28.05 4.98
CA LEU A 612 11.47 -26.91 4.10
C LEU A 612 12.45 -27.19 2.97
N THR A 613 13.52 -27.98 3.23
CA THR A 613 14.56 -28.26 2.21
C THR A 613 14.09 -29.21 1.11
N ARG A 614 12.90 -29.76 1.19
CA ARG A 614 12.27 -30.45 0.05
C ARG A 614 12.02 -29.51 -1.10
N HIS A 615 11.80 -28.23 -0.83
CA HIS A 615 11.70 -27.19 -1.85
C HIS A 615 13.10 -26.66 -2.20
N ALA A 616 13.40 -26.53 -3.50
CA ALA A 616 14.72 -26.17 -4.02
C ALA A 616 15.28 -24.85 -3.49
N PHE A 617 14.43 -23.83 -3.30
CA PHE A 617 14.81 -22.53 -2.76
C PHE A 617 15.35 -22.66 -1.33
N TYR A 618 14.56 -23.29 -0.44
CA TYR A 618 14.95 -23.44 0.98
C TYR A 618 16.15 -24.33 1.16
N ARG A 619 16.30 -25.36 0.31
CA ARG A 619 17.50 -26.21 0.28
C ARG A 619 18.74 -25.40 -0.02
N LYS A 620 18.68 -24.56 -1.08
CA LYS A 620 19.82 -23.71 -1.45
C LYS A 620 20.11 -22.64 -0.40
N LEU A 621 19.06 -22.05 0.20
CA LEU A 621 19.22 -21.09 1.29
C LEU A 621 19.90 -21.73 2.51
N TYR A 622 19.44 -22.91 2.92
CA TYR A 622 20.01 -23.66 4.03
C TYR A 622 21.48 -24.03 3.78
N GLN A 623 21.79 -24.53 2.58
CA GLN A 623 23.17 -24.85 2.16
C GLN A 623 24.04 -23.59 2.11
N TYR A 624 23.55 -22.49 1.56
CA TYR A 624 24.27 -21.22 1.53
C TYR A 624 24.66 -20.75 2.93
N ILE A 625 23.71 -20.78 3.87
CA ILE A 625 23.97 -20.39 5.27
C ILE A 625 24.99 -21.35 5.92
N GLY A 626 24.86 -22.66 5.70
CA GLY A 626 25.84 -23.66 6.19
C GLY A 626 27.27 -23.37 5.73
N GLN A 627 27.45 -23.01 4.46
CA GLN A 627 28.77 -22.68 3.89
C GLN A 627 29.42 -21.41 4.47
N LEU A 628 28.64 -20.50 5.04
CA LEU A 628 29.18 -19.32 5.71
C LEU A 628 29.70 -19.62 7.12
N HIS A 629 29.33 -20.78 7.70
CA HIS A 629 29.74 -21.25 9.01
C HIS A 629 30.91 -22.25 8.98
N GLU A 630 31.28 -22.76 7.79
CA GLU A 630 32.47 -23.57 7.54
C GLU A 630 33.70 -22.67 7.28
#